data_e1be458454fc71ef15a938e0d66cdfcc
#
_entry.id   e1be458454fc71ef15a938e0d66cdfcc
#
_cell.length_a   1.000
_cell.length_b   1.000
_cell.length_c   1.000
_cell.angle_alpha   90.00
_cell.angle_beta   90.00
_cell.angle_gamma   90.00
#
_symmetry.space_group_name_H-M   'P 1'
#
loop_
_entity.id
_entity.type
_entity.pdbx_description
1 polymer ?
#
loop_
_entity_poly.entity_id
_entity_poly.type
_entity_poly.pdbx_seq_one_letter_code
_entity_poly.pdbx_strand_id
1 'polypeptide(L)'
;MRSISLMFLKRKKFWKRTFWFGLITPIIVFSILVLVVYVKQDSIVKNLIKNANKDFTGSIRIKDSHVAPFANFPYISIDIEELEIFEGKNRKKSERIVHIKDAYIGFDILELLSGKYDVKSVRLSNGDLRIIQHKNGDFNIIKAFESKKPAKEIEEELHLDLQSIKLDNIDVSKFNESNGIMVDVLIENAKTRLQSTKQNFTMNVDSKFQLNLIKDGDTTFLKHKHFEVATELDFEKSKQILKVEPTEITLEKATFNFDGSVDFLNDVFIDLHFKH
;
A
#
# COMPACT_ATOMS: atom_id res chain seq x y z
N MET A 1 10.00 52.23 -43.07
CA MET A 1 9.08 51.15 -42.62
C MET A 1 9.75 49.76 -42.51
N ARG A 2 11.02 49.60 -42.14
CA ARG A 2 11.74 48.27 -42.07
C ARG A 2 12.16 47.86 -40.67
N SER A 3 11.97 48.67 -39.62
CA SER A 3 12.45 48.32 -38.24
C SER A 3 11.51 47.50 -37.38
N ILE A 4 10.18 47.56 -37.65
CA ILE A 4 9.15 46.90 -36.82
C ILE A 4 9.12 45.39 -37.04
N SER A 5 9.40 44.92 -38.26
CA SER A 5 9.39 43.48 -38.61
C SER A 5 10.49 42.67 -37.90
N LEU A 6 11.69 43.25 -37.73
CA LEU A 6 12.82 42.61 -37.07
C LEU A 6 12.63 42.46 -35.55
N MET A 7 11.90 43.38 -34.95
CA MET A 7 11.61 43.34 -33.51
C MET A 7 10.60 42.22 -33.15
N PHE A 8 9.60 42.00 -34.02
CA PHE A 8 8.63 40.89 -33.88
C PHE A 8 9.27 39.50 -34.09
N LEU A 9 10.21 39.37 -35.02
CA LEU A 9 10.94 38.12 -35.27
C LEU A 9 11.90 37.79 -34.12
N LYS A 10 12.58 38.75 -33.51
CA LYS A 10 13.40 38.56 -32.31
C LYS A 10 12.55 38.14 -31.10
N ARG A 11 11.35 38.71 -30.96
CA ARG A 11 10.40 38.38 -29.90
C ARG A 11 9.89 36.93 -30.03
N LYS A 12 9.54 36.48 -31.25
CA LYS A 12 9.13 35.08 -31.49
C LYS A 12 10.27 34.05 -31.22
N LYS A 13 11.51 34.37 -31.61
CA LYS A 13 12.69 33.54 -31.30
C LYS A 13 12.98 33.52 -29.80
N PHE A 14 12.86 34.64 -29.12
CA PHE A 14 13.01 34.74 -27.66
C PHE A 14 11.97 33.88 -26.95
N TRP A 15 10.66 34.02 -27.29
CA TRP A 15 9.59 33.21 -26.72
C TRP A 15 9.75 31.71 -26.96
N LYS A 16 10.14 31.30 -28.15
CA LYS A 16 10.46 29.88 -28.44
C LYS A 16 11.61 29.40 -27.58
N ARG A 17 12.66 30.19 -27.42
CA ARG A 17 13.83 29.83 -26.62
C ARG A 17 13.48 29.72 -25.14
N THR A 18 12.71 30.69 -24.60
CA THR A 18 12.22 30.65 -23.22
C THR A 18 11.29 29.46 -22.98
N PHE A 19 10.41 29.16 -23.93
CA PHE A 19 9.54 27.99 -23.87
C PHE A 19 10.36 26.67 -23.80
N TRP A 20 11.36 26.52 -24.64
CA TRP A 20 12.25 25.35 -24.63
C TRP A 20 13.06 25.25 -23.33
N PHE A 21 13.58 26.36 -22.82
CA PHE A 21 14.26 26.39 -21.52
C PHE A 21 13.30 26.01 -20.39
N GLY A 22 12.08 26.53 -20.39
CA GLY A 22 11.05 26.19 -19.41
C GLY A 22 10.65 24.71 -19.43
N LEU A 23 10.72 24.06 -20.59
CA LEU A 23 10.40 22.64 -20.74
C LEU A 23 11.60 21.73 -20.40
N ILE A 24 12.80 22.08 -20.85
CA ILE A 24 13.99 21.23 -20.70
C ILE A 24 14.55 21.30 -19.28
N THR A 25 14.54 22.48 -18.64
CA THR A 25 15.12 22.66 -17.30
C THR A 25 14.51 21.70 -16.26
N PRO A 26 13.18 21.60 -16.10
CA PRO A 26 12.59 20.66 -15.13
C PRO A 26 12.95 19.19 -15.46
N ILE A 27 13.05 18.82 -16.74
CA ILE A 27 13.46 17.47 -17.14
C ILE A 27 14.90 17.18 -16.71
N ILE A 28 15.81 18.14 -16.93
CA ILE A 28 17.22 17.98 -16.50
C ILE A 28 17.30 17.89 -14.97
N VAL A 29 16.61 18.79 -14.25
CA VAL A 29 16.60 18.76 -12.78
C VAL A 29 16.06 17.44 -12.28
N PHE A 30 14.92 16.97 -12.80
CA PHE A 30 14.34 15.68 -12.44
C PHE A 30 15.32 14.52 -12.72
N SER A 31 15.97 14.52 -13.88
CA SER A 31 16.96 13.49 -14.25
C SER A 31 18.15 13.47 -13.28
N ILE A 32 18.63 14.64 -12.86
CA ILE A 32 19.71 14.74 -11.86
C ILE A 32 19.25 14.18 -10.51
N LEU A 33 18.03 14.53 -10.06
CA LEU A 33 17.47 14.02 -8.81
C LEU A 33 17.34 12.48 -8.84
N VAL A 34 16.82 11.93 -9.94
CA VAL A 34 16.73 10.47 -10.14
C VAL A 34 18.12 9.82 -10.10
N LEU A 35 19.12 10.43 -10.75
CA LEU A 35 20.50 9.92 -10.73
C LEU A 35 21.06 9.89 -9.29
N VAL A 36 20.81 10.91 -8.50
CA VAL A 36 21.27 10.95 -7.10
C VAL A 36 20.61 9.85 -6.28
N VAL A 37 19.30 9.60 -6.46
CA VAL A 37 18.59 8.50 -5.79
C VAL A 37 19.15 7.16 -6.26
N TYR A 38 19.39 6.99 -7.56
CA TYR A 38 20.01 5.78 -8.12
C TYR A 38 21.36 5.45 -7.48
N VAL A 39 22.22 6.45 -7.29
CA VAL A 39 23.54 6.25 -6.64
C VAL A 39 23.39 5.90 -5.15
N LYS A 40 22.33 6.40 -4.48
CA LYS A 40 22.12 6.20 -3.04
C LYS A 40 21.17 5.03 -2.71
N GLN A 41 20.54 4.39 -3.69
CA GLN A 41 19.46 3.40 -3.50
C GLN A 41 19.84 2.29 -2.51
N ASP A 42 21.01 1.69 -2.66
CA ASP A 42 21.43 0.57 -1.79
C ASP A 42 21.53 1.00 -0.32
N SER A 43 22.04 2.20 -0.08
CA SER A 43 22.14 2.76 1.27
C SER A 43 20.76 3.05 1.87
N ILE A 44 19.84 3.59 1.04
CA ILE A 44 18.46 3.88 1.44
C ILE A 44 17.75 2.58 1.84
N VAL A 45 17.75 1.60 0.93
CA VAL A 45 17.06 0.31 1.15
C VAL A 45 17.66 -0.44 2.32
N LYS A 46 18.99 -0.51 2.41
CA LYS A 46 19.69 -1.14 3.55
C LYS A 46 19.32 -0.51 4.89
N ASN A 47 19.21 0.80 4.94
CA ASN A 47 18.81 1.52 6.17
C ASN A 47 17.35 1.26 6.52
N LEU A 48 16.42 1.29 5.53
CA LEU A 48 15.01 0.98 5.74
C LEU A 48 14.83 -0.44 6.31
N ILE A 49 15.44 -1.45 5.66
CA ILE A 49 15.33 -2.84 6.10
C ILE A 49 15.99 -3.06 7.47
N LYS A 50 17.16 -2.42 7.70
CA LYS A 50 17.84 -2.51 8.99
C LYS A 50 16.97 -1.93 10.12
N ASN A 51 16.37 -0.77 9.90
CA ASN A 51 15.50 -0.13 10.87
C ASN A 51 14.25 -0.97 11.14
N ALA A 52 13.55 -1.39 10.09
CA ALA A 52 12.39 -2.28 10.22
C ALA A 52 12.74 -3.58 10.95
N ASN A 53 13.85 -4.24 10.60
CA ASN A 53 14.31 -5.43 11.29
C ASN A 53 14.76 -5.19 12.74
N LYS A 54 15.15 -3.98 13.10
CA LYS A 54 15.47 -3.62 14.48
C LYS A 54 14.21 -3.39 15.32
N ASP A 55 13.25 -2.69 14.73
CA ASP A 55 12.08 -2.20 15.44
C ASP A 55 10.99 -3.28 15.59
N PHE A 56 10.84 -4.20 14.63
CA PHE A 56 9.83 -5.24 14.64
C PHE A 56 10.32 -6.59 15.20
N THR A 57 9.38 -7.40 15.67
CA THR A 57 9.63 -8.76 16.18
C THR A 57 9.96 -9.72 15.05
N GLY A 58 9.28 -9.61 13.92
CA GLY A 58 9.53 -10.35 12.69
C GLY A 58 10.85 -10.01 12.00
N SER A 59 11.07 -10.57 10.81
CA SER A 59 12.22 -10.23 9.98
C SER A 59 11.82 -10.03 8.52
N ILE A 60 12.41 -9.02 7.88
CA ILE A 60 12.25 -8.67 6.47
C ILE A 60 13.50 -9.09 5.72
N ARG A 61 13.30 -9.69 4.55
CA ARG A 61 14.34 -10.04 3.58
C ARG A 61 13.92 -9.58 2.20
N ILE A 62 14.89 -9.19 1.39
CA ILE A 62 14.75 -8.94 -0.04
C ILE A 62 15.88 -9.64 -0.79
N LYS A 63 15.68 -9.86 -2.08
CA LYS A 63 16.72 -10.39 -2.98
C LYS A 63 17.55 -9.25 -3.55
N ASP A 64 16.90 -8.25 -4.13
CA ASP A 64 17.54 -7.11 -4.79
C ASP A 64 16.62 -5.87 -4.72
N SER A 65 17.16 -4.72 -5.13
CA SER A 65 16.38 -3.49 -5.25
C SER A 65 16.95 -2.55 -6.30
N HIS A 66 16.08 -1.83 -7.01
CA HIS A 66 16.49 -0.83 -7.98
C HIS A 66 15.51 0.35 -8.07
N VAL A 67 15.99 1.49 -8.59
CA VAL A 67 15.12 2.68 -8.74
C VAL A 67 14.19 2.49 -9.93
N ALA A 68 12.90 2.67 -9.71
CA ALA A 68 11.83 2.65 -10.70
C ALA A 68 11.10 4.00 -10.73
N PRO A 69 11.64 5.04 -11.37
CA PRO A 69 11.22 6.43 -11.19
C PRO A 69 9.79 6.73 -11.67
N PHE A 70 9.20 5.85 -12.49
CA PHE A 70 7.87 6.05 -13.06
C PHE A 70 6.83 5.03 -12.58
N ALA A 71 7.21 4.07 -11.74
CA ALA A 71 6.30 3.00 -11.29
C ALA A 71 5.10 3.53 -10.50
N ASN A 72 5.29 4.58 -9.70
CA ASN A 72 4.26 5.23 -8.88
C ASN A 72 4.28 6.75 -9.05
N PHE A 73 4.43 7.25 -10.30
CA PHE A 73 4.44 8.69 -10.57
C PHE A 73 3.26 9.40 -9.88
N PRO A 74 3.44 10.59 -9.23
CA PRO A 74 4.62 11.47 -9.26
C PRO A 74 5.75 11.11 -8.28
N TYR A 75 5.61 10.04 -7.48
CA TYR A 75 6.63 9.61 -6.53
C TYR A 75 7.75 8.84 -7.22
N ILE A 76 8.97 9.00 -6.72
CA ILE A 76 10.06 8.12 -7.13
C ILE A 76 9.93 6.80 -6.38
N SER A 77 9.96 5.69 -7.10
CA SER A 77 9.84 4.37 -6.47
C SER A 77 11.18 3.66 -6.39
N ILE A 78 11.35 2.90 -5.32
CA ILE A 78 12.32 1.82 -5.23
C ILE A 78 11.54 0.53 -5.44
N ASP A 79 11.92 -0.22 -6.45
CA ASP A 79 11.46 -1.57 -6.70
C ASP A 79 12.27 -2.53 -5.83
N ILE A 80 11.58 -3.39 -5.11
CA ILE A 80 12.14 -4.40 -4.22
C ILE A 80 11.74 -5.76 -4.76
N GLU A 81 12.72 -6.54 -5.18
CA GLU A 81 12.53 -7.89 -5.68
C GLU A 81 12.50 -8.91 -4.55
N GLU A 82 11.55 -9.86 -4.64
CA GLU A 82 11.40 -10.98 -3.71
C GLU A 82 11.37 -10.51 -2.26
N LEU A 83 10.42 -9.64 -1.94
CA LEU A 83 10.17 -9.22 -0.56
C LEU A 83 9.58 -10.37 0.24
N GLU A 84 10.27 -10.80 1.28
CA GLU A 84 9.80 -11.81 2.23
C GLU A 84 9.71 -11.24 3.64
N ILE A 85 8.62 -11.56 4.35
CA ILE A 85 8.44 -11.23 5.76
C ILE A 85 8.17 -12.51 6.53
N PHE A 86 8.88 -12.70 7.64
CA PHE A 86 8.77 -13.86 8.52
C PHE A 86 8.26 -13.42 9.89
N GLU A 87 7.50 -14.31 10.55
CA GLU A 87 6.95 -14.08 11.89
C GLU A 87 8.02 -13.75 12.95
N GLY A 88 9.20 -14.38 12.85
CA GLY A 88 10.28 -14.21 13.82
C GLY A 88 11.64 -13.97 13.20
N LYS A 89 12.64 -13.70 14.04
CA LYS A 89 14.03 -13.44 13.64
C LYS A 89 14.74 -14.67 13.09
N ASN A 90 14.42 -15.86 13.60
CA ASN A 90 15.03 -17.10 13.16
C ASN A 90 14.24 -17.70 11.98
N ARG A 91 14.58 -17.31 10.76
CA ARG A 91 13.91 -17.69 9.51
C ARG A 91 13.82 -19.20 9.29
N LYS A 92 14.78 -19.99 9.79
CA LYS A 92 14.74 -21.46 9.66
C LYS A 92 13.66 -22.12 10.52
N LYS A 93 13.15 -21.40 11.54
CA LYS A 93 12.14 -21.87 12.49
C LYS A 93 10.86 -21.04 12.46
N SER A 94 10.80 -20.00 11.63
CA SER A 94 9.67 -19.08 11.54
C SER A 94 8.94 -19.24 10.22
N GLU A 95 7.63 -19.17 10.26
CA GLU A 95 6.80 -19.19 9.06
C GLU A 95 6.96 -17.91 8.25
N ARG A 96 6.94 -18.05 6.92
CA ARG A 96 6.87 -16.92 6.00
C ARG A 96 5.43 -16.44 5.95
N ILE A 97 5.23 -15.18 6.32
CA ILE A 97 3.92 -14.52 6.32
C ILE A 97 3.65 -13.88 4.96
N VAL A 98 4.64 -13.20 4.40
CA VAL A 98 4.52 -12.45 3.14
C VAL A 98 5.61 -12.89 2.18
N HIS A 99 5.23 -13.05 0.92
CA HIS A 99 6.14 -13.13 -0.21
C HIS A 99 5.58 -12.31 -1.36
N ILE A 100 6.29 -11.29 -1.78
CA ILE A 100 5.92 -10.42 -2.91
C ILE A 100 7.06 -10.39 -3.89
N LYS A 101 6.77 -10.71 -5.15
CA LYS A 101 7.77 -10.77 -6.20
C LYS A 101 8.30 -9.37 -6.55
N ASP A 102 7.40 -8.41 -6.72
CA ASP A 102 7.72 -7.04 -7.09
C ASP A 102 6.98 -6.07 -6.17
N ALA A 103 7.71 -5.34 -5.33
CA ALA A 103 7.16 -4.35 -4.41
C ALA A 103 7.75 -2.96 -4.70
N TYR A 104 6.92 -2.04 -5.18
CA TYR A 104 7.31 -0.67 -5.49
C TYR A 104 6.93 0.26 -4.35
N ILE A 105 7.91 0.81 -3.67
CA ILE A 105 7.74 1.75 -2.56
C ILE A 105 8.04 3.16 -3.05
N GLY A 106 7.04 4.01 -3.08
CA GLY A 106 7.12 5.38 -3.60
C GLY A 106 7.37 6.41 -2.50
N PHE A 107 8.29 7.32 -2.77
CA PHE A 107 8.72 8.40 -1.89
C PHE A 107 8.62 9.75 -2.60
N ASP A 108 8.40 10.83 -1.86
CA ASP A 108 8.69 12.16 -2.38
C ASP A 108 10.20 12.30 -2.59
N ILE A 109 10.60 12.74 -3.79
CA ILE A 109 12.02 12.78 -4.17
C ILE A 109 12.83 13.77 -3.32
N LEU A 110 12.25 14.90 -2.94
CA LEU A 110 12.93 15.94 -2.15
C LEU A 110 13.04 15.50 -0.68
N GLU A 111 12.00 14.89 -0.13
CA GLU A 111 12.02 14.32 1.21
C GLU A 111 13.05 13.20 1.31
N LEU A 112 13.06 12.28 0.33
CA LEU A 112 14.02 11.17 0.26
C LEU A 112 15.48 11.67 0.24
N LEU A 113 15.77 12.71 -0.56
CA LEU A 113 17.10 13.29 -0.64
C LEU A 113 17.50 14.06 0.63
N SER A 114 16.54 14.57 1.39
CA SER A 114 16.75 15.20 2.70
C SER A 114 16.96 14.19 3.84
N GLY A 115 16.82 12.88 3.55
CA GLY A 115 16.95 11.81 4.53
C GLY A 115 15.66 11.46 5.26
N LYS A 116 14.50 11.94 4.78
CA LYS A 116 13.18 11.54 5.25
C LYS A 116 12.66 10.39 4.37
N TYR A 117 12.26 9.32 5.01
CA TYR A 117 11.85 8.07 4.33
C TYR A 117 10.34 7.81 4.47
N ASP A 118 9.52 8.88 4.32
CA ASP A 118 8.08 8.77 4.44
C ASP A 118 7.50 8.11 3.18
N VAL A 119 6.87 6.95 3.36
CA VAL A 119 6.26 6.18 2.27
C VAL A 119 4.97 6.88 1.82
N LYS A 120 4.92 7.30 0.56
CA LYS A 120 3.76 7.96 -0.06
C LYS A 120 2.85 6.99 -0.83
N SER A 121 3.44 5.94 -1.41
CA SER A 121 2.68 4.94 -2.15
C SER A 121 3.33 3.57 -2.07
N VAL A 122 2.48 2.53 -2.14
CA VAL A 122 2.91 1.13 -2.18
C VAL A 122 2.20 0.46 -3.35
N ARG A 123 2.94 -0.28 -4.17
CA ARG A 123 2.38 -1.20 -5.15
C ARG A 123 3.01 -2.56 -4.96
N LEU A 124 2.18 -3.58 -4.78
CA LEU A 124 2.60 -4.96 -4.62
C LEU A 124 2.06 -5.77 -5.80
N SER A 125 2.90 -6.58 -6.41
CA SER A 125 2.53 -7.40 -7.55
C SER A 125 3.07 -8.81 -7.42
N ASN A 126 2.20 -9.77 -7.73
CA ASN A 126 2.52 -11.20 -7.75
C ASN A 126 3.08 -11.71 -6.41
N GLY A 127 2.21 -12.15 -5.54
CA GLY A 127 2.66 -12.64 -4.25
C GLY A 127 1.60 -13.30 -3.40
N ASP A 128 2.00 -13.68 -2.21
CA ASP A 128 1.15 -14.32 -1.22
C ASP A 128 1.28 -13.68 0.17
N LEU A 129 0.15 -13.62 0.88
CA LEU A 129 0.05 -13.23 2.29
C LEU A 129 -0.67 -14.34 3.07
N ARG A 130 -0.01 -14.89 4.07
CA ARG A 130 -0.55 -15.95 4.93
C ARG A 130 -0.85 -15.45 6.33
N ILE A 131 -2.12 -15.32 6.66
CA ILE A 131 -2.60 -14.90 7.98
C ILE A 131 -3.01 -16.16 8.75
N ILE A 132 -2.41 -16.37 9.91
CA ILE A 132 -2.77 -17.45 10.81
C ILE A 132 -3.32 -16.84 12.09
N GLN A 133 -4.53 -17.23 12.45
CA GLN A 133 -5.10 -16.96 13.76
C GLN A 133 -4.87 -18.20 14.62
N HIS A 134 -3.97 -18.07 15.59
CA HIS A 134 -3.64 -19.15 16.53
C HIS A 134 -4.80 -19.46 17.48
N LYS A 135 -4.76 -20.62 18.16
CA LYS A 135 -5.79 -21.03 19.11
C LYS A 135 -6.00 -20.09 20.29
N ASN A 136 -5.00 -19.30 20.64
CA ASN A 136 -5.07 -18.26 21.69
C ASN A 136 -5.68 -16.94 21.19
N GLY A 137 -6.07 -16.86 19.91
CA GLY A 137 -6.64 -15.66 19.27
C GLY A 137 -5.62 -14.76 18.59
N ASP A 138 -4.32 -14.93 18.82
CA ASP A 138 -3.27 -14.09 18.26
C ASP A 138 -3.12 -14.29 16.74
N PHE A 139 -2.72 -13.25 16.04
CA PHE A 139 -2.41 -13.31 14.61
C PHE A 139 -0.89 -13.27 14.39
N ASN A 140 -0.38 -14.17 13.54
CA ASN A 140 1.02 -14.20 13.14
C ASN A 140 1.51 -12.85 12.59
N ILE A 141 0.68 -12.17 11.77
CA ILE A 141 1.01 -10.87 11.18
C ILE A 141 1.15 -9.77 12.24
N ILE A 142 0.25 -9.72 13.22
CA ILE A 142 0.31 -8.73 14.31
C ILE A 142 1.59 -8.93 15.10
N LYS A 143 1.91 -10.17 15.47
CA LYS A 143 3.13 -10.52 16.19
C LYS A 143 4.41 -10.16 15.43
N ALA A 144 4.43 -10.34 14.11
CA ALA A 144 5.58 -9.98 13.28
C ALA A 144 5.87 -8.47 13.27
N PHE A 145 4.80 -7.66 13.23
CA PHE A 145 4.86 -6.20 13.21
C PHE A 145 4.76 -5.56 14.61
N GLU A 146 4.70 -6.38 15.66
CA GLU A 146 4.75 -5.88 17.04
C GLU A 146 6.04 -5.09 17.25
N SER A 147 5.88 -3.81 17.62
CA SER A 147 7.00 -2.94 17.85
C SER A 147 7.62 -3.18 19.23
N LYS A 148 8.94 -3.17 19.28
CA LYS A 148 9.70 -3.20 20.54
C LYS A 148 9.75 -1.84 21.24
N LYS A 149 9.28 -0.78 20.58
CA LYS A 149 9.21 0.57 21.15
C LYS A 149 7.93 0.76 21.95
N PRO A 150 7.94 1.58 23.01
CA PRO A 150 6.75 1.92 23.76
C PRO A 150 5.73 2.67 22.87
N ALA A 151 4.43 2.42 23.08
CA ALA A 151 3.34 2.92 22.23
C ALA A 151 3.37 4.45 21.98
N LYS A 152 3.81 5.25 22.98
CA LYS A 152 3.95 6.72 22.83
C LYS A 152 4.95 7.15 21.75
N GLU A 153 6.06 6.41 21.57
CA GLU A 153 7.04 6.72 20.53
C GLU A 153 6.55 6.33 19.13
N ILE A 154 5.64 5.35 19.05
CA ILE A 154 5.05 4.88 17.78
C ILE A 154 4.03 5.90 17.26
N GLU A 155 3.22 6.50 18.10
CA GLU A 155 2.22 7.51 17.70
C GLU A 155 2.87 8.78 17.12
N GLU A 156 4.06 9.16 17.61
CA GLU A 156 4.80 10.33 17.11
C GLU A 156 5.59 10.02 15.81
N GLU A 157 6.03 8.77 15.61
CA GLU A 157 6.83 8.38 14.44
C GLU A 157 5.98 7.83 13.27
N LEU A 158 4.77 7.33 13.50
CA LEU A 158 3.89 6.79 12.46
C LEU A 158 3.03 7.90 11.82
N HIS A 159 3.67 8.94 11.31
CA HIS A 159 3.06 9.78 10.30
C HIS A 159 3.04 8.99 8.98
N LEU A 160 2.09 8.05 8.87
CA LEU A 160 1.79 7.38 7.60
C LEU A 160 1.19 8.42 6.65
N ASP A 161 2.06 9.07 5.90
CA ASP A 161 1.68 9.96 4.80
C ASP A 161 1.40 9.15 3.52
N LEU A 162 1.00 7.89 3.73
CA LEU A 162 0.65 6.93 2.69
C LEU A 162 -0.63 7.38 1.99
N GLN A 163 -0.54 7.64 0.69
CA GLN A 163 -1.64 8.19 -0.11
C GLN A 163 -2.29 7.15 -1.01
N SER A 164 -1.56 6.07 -1.36
CA SER A 164 -2.13 5.00 -2.18
C SER A 164 -1.49 3.65 -1.94
N ILE A 165 -2.33 2.62 -2.02
CA ILE A 165 -1.91 1.23 -2.10
C ILE A 165 -2.49 0.64 -3.38
N LYS A 166 -1.68 -0.13 -4.13
CA LYS A 166 -2.12 -0.91 -5.29
C LYS A 166 -1.67 -2.35 -5.10
N LEU A 167 -2.59 -3.26 -5.33
CA LEU A 167 -2.34 -4.70 -5.28
C LEU A 167 -2.70 -5.28 -6.65
N ASP A 168 -1.81 -6.08 -7.21
CA ASP A 168 -2.01 -6.76 -8.48
C ASP A 168 -1.64 -8.24 -8.32
N ASN A 169 -2.59 -9.15 -8.49
CA ASN A 169 -2.39 -10.59 -8.41
C ASN A 169 -1.75 -11.03 -7.08
N ILE A 170 -2.45 -10.76 -5.98
CA ILE A 170 -2.02 -11.10 -4.61
C ILE A 170 -2.95 -12.15 -4.03
N ASP A 171 -2.37 -13.28 -3.62
CA ASP A 171 -3.05 -14.36 -2.90
C ASP A 171 -3.05 -14.08 -1.40
N VAL A 172 -4.22 -14.00 -0.78
CA VAL A 172 -4.36 -13.80 0.66
C VAL A 172 -5.07 -14.99 1.27
N SER A 173 -4.39 -15.75 2.11
CA SER A 173 -5.00 -16.85 2.86
C SER A 173 -5.07 -16.51 4.35
N LYS A 174 -6.24 -16.74 4.95
CA LYS A 174 -6.45 -16.67 6.40
C LYS A 174 -6.89 -18.03 6.92
N PHE A 175 -6.11 -18.61 7.81
CA PHE A 175 -6.43 -19.87 8.50
C PHE A 175 -6.70 -19.62 9.98
N ASN A 176 -7.80 -20.17 10.49
CA ASN A 176 -8.12 -20.16 11.92
C ASN A 176 -7.93 -21.55 12.52
N GLU A 177 -6.92 -21.68 13.37
CA GLU A 177 -6.56 -22.95 14.03
C GLU A 177 -7.63 -23.49 15.01
N SER A 178 -8.55 -22.61 15.49
CA SER A 178 -9.55 -23.03 16.49
C SER A 178 -10.74 -23.73 15.86
N ASN A 179 -11.11 -23.38 14.61
CA ASN A 179 -12.31 -23.90 13.94
C ASN A 179 -12.05 -24.54 12.58
N GLY A 180 -10.78 -24.59 12.14
CA GLY A 180 -10.38 -25.19 10.86
C GLY A 180 -10.85 -24.42 9.61
N ILE A 181 -11.38 -23.22 9.78
CA ILE A 181 -11.86 -22.41 8.66
C ILE A 181 -10.67 -21.72 7.99
N MET A 182 -10.59 -21.86 6.67
CA MET A 182 -9.65 -21.16 5.81
C MET A 182 -10.43 -20.30 4.81
N VAL A 183 -9.99 -19.07 4.67
CA VAL A 183 -10.48 -18.11 3.68
C VAL A 183 -9.36 -17.79 2.72
N ASP A 184 -9.55 -18.07 1.44
CA ASP A 184 -8.61 -17.72 0.38
C ASP A 184 -9.20 -16.62 -0.49
N VAL A 185 -8.46 -15.57 -0.70
CA VAL A 185 -8.81 -14.43 -1.53
C VAL A 185 -7.71 -14.19 -2.54
N LEU A 186 -7.99 -14.39 -3.81
CA LEU A 186 -7.14 -13.92 -4.89
C LEU A 186 -7.55 -12.48 -5.24
N ILE A 187 -6.78 -11.51 -4.85
CA ILE A 187 -6.94 -10.11 -5.25
C ILE A 187 -6.37 -9.97 -6.65
N GLU A 188 -7.24 -9.93 -7.66
CA GLU A 188 -6.85 -9.71 -9.05
C GLU A 188 -6.26 -8.32 -9.24
N ASN A 189 -6.95 -7.32 -8.72
CA ASN A 189 -6.47 -5.95 -8.57
C ASN A 189 -7.20 -5.24 -7.44
N ALA A 190 -6.48 -4.38 -6.74
CA ALA A 190 -7.06 -3.43 -5.80
C ALA A 190 -6.32 -2.10 -5.88
N LYS A 191 -7.07 -1.01 -5.79
CA LYS A 191 -6.56 0.36 -5.73
C LYS A 191 -7.18 1.06 -4.55
N THR A 192 -6.33 1.62 -3.72
CA THR A 192 -6.76 2.35 -2.54
C THR A 192 -6.19 3.74 -2.57
N ARG A 193 -7.01 4.74 -2.28
CA ARG A 193 -6.59 6.11 -1.99
C ARG A 193 -6.85 6.41 -0.53
N LEU A 194 -5.86 6.95 0.14
CA LEU A 194 -5.84 7.18 1.57
C LEU A 194 -5.72 8.68 1.83
N GLN A 195 -6.54 9.21 2.71
CA GLN A 195 -6.48 10.60 3.16
C GLN A 195 -6.56 10.61 4.68
N SER A 196 -5.56 11.18 5.34
CA SER A 196 -5.53 11.28 6.79
C SER A 196 -5.64 12.75 7.22
N THR A 197 -6.57 13.03 8.10
CA THR A 197 -6.69 14.30 8.84
C THR A 197 -6.41 14.06 10.32
N LYS A 198 -6.45 15.12 11.12
CA LYS A 198 -6.32 14.98 12.58
C LYS A 198 -7.45 14.15 13.20
N GLN A 199 -8.65 14.21 12.61
CA GLN A 199 -9.88 13.58 13.15
C GLN A 199 -10.20 12.26 12.46
N ASN A 200 -10.06 12.21 11.13
CA ASN A 200 -10.52 11.10 10.30
C ASN A 200 -9.40 10.52 9.45
N PHE A 201 -9.61 9.26 9.09
CA PHE A 201 -8.83 8.56 8.07
C PHE A 201 -9.83 8.01 7.05
N THR A 202 -9.80 8.56 5.83
CA THR A 202 -10.70 8.14 4.75
C THR A 202 -9.95 7.26 3.77
N MET A 203 -10.58 6.18 3.34
CA MET A 203 -10.02 5.21 2.40
C MET A 203 -11.03 4.90 1.30
N ASN A 204 -10.70 5.24 0.06
CA ASN A 204 -11.44 4.82 -1.12
C ASN A 204 -10.82 3.52 -1.64
N VAL A 205 -11.62 2.47 -1.78
CA VAL A 205 -11.20 1.14 -2.23
C VAL A 205 -11.95 0.77 -3.50
N ASP A 206 -11.22 0.36 -4.52
CA ASP A 206 -11.73 -0.25 -5.75
C ASP A 206 -10.99 -1.58 -5.93
N SER A 207 -11.71 -2.69 -5.89
CA SER A 207 -11.11 -4.03 -5.89
C SER A 207 -11.93 -5.04 -6.66
N LYS A 208 -11.21 -5.93 -7.37
CA LYS A 208 -11.74 -7.16 -7.95
C LYS A 208 -11.00 -8.33 -7.34
N PHE A 209 -11.75 -9.29 -6.83
CA PHE A 209 -11.16 -10.45 -6.19
C PHE A 209 -12.02 -11.70 -6.32
N GLN A 210 -11.38 -12.87 -6.19
CA GLN A 210 -12.03 -14.15 -6.07
C GLN A 210 -11.95 -14.64 -4.63
N LEU A 211 -13.04 -15.20 -4.14
CA LEU A 211 -13.13 -15.72 -2.77
C LEU A 211 -13.43 -17.22 -2.76
N ASN A 212 -12.68 -17.94 -1.93
CA ASN A 212 -12.95 -19.30 -1.51
C ASN A 212 -13.15 -19.35 0.01
N LEU A 213 -14.17 -20.07 0.46
CA LEU A 213 -14.32 -20.43 1.85
C LEU A 213 -14.18 -21.95 1.99
N ILE A 214 -13.21 -22.39 2.79
CA ILE A 214 -12.86 -23.80 3.00
C ILE A 214 -13.08 -24.13 4.47
N LYS A 215 -13.81 -25.19 4.75
CA LYS A 215 -14.01 -25.69 6.11
C LYS A 215 -13.72 -27.18 6.14
N ASP A 216 -12.91 -27.61 7.11
CA ASP A 216 -12.52 -29.00 7.30
C ASP A 216 -11.93 -29.67 6.02
N GLY A 217 -11.22 -28.87 5.20
CA GLY A 217 -10.63 -29.31 3.93
C GLY A 217 -11.55 -29.32 2.72
N ASP A 218 -12.86 -29.06 2.92
CA ASP A 218 -13.84 -29.00 1.83
C ASP A 218 -14.24 -27.55 1.50
N THR A 219 -14.41 -27.28 0.21
CA THR A 219 -14.93 -25.98 -0.24
C THR A 219 -16.42 -25.88 0.00
N THR A 220 -16.84 -24.72 0.50
CA THR A 220 -18.25 -24.38 0.71
C THR A 220 -18.90 -23.87 -0.61
N PHE A 221 -20.10 -23.29 -0.51
CA PHE A 221 -20.77 -22.63 -1.61
C PHE A 221 -19.99 -21.41 -2.17
N LEU A 222 -19.07 -20.81 -1.40
CA LEU A 222 -18.16 -19.76 -1.86
C LEU A 222 -16.90 -20.40 -2.45
N LYS A 223 -17.01 -20.96 -3.64
CA LYS A 223 -15.89 -21.53 -4.40
C LYS A 223 -15.65 -20.69 -5.64
N HIS A 224 -14.46 -20.08 -5.76
CA HIS A 224 -14.04 -19.22 -6.87
C HIS A 224 -15.09 -18.15 -7.21
N LYS A 225 -15.69 -17.54 -6.20
CA LYS A 225 -16.69 -16.49 -6.42
C LYS A 225 -16.03 -15.15 -6.68
N HIS A 226 -16.40 -14.55 -7.81
CA HIS A 226 -15.87 -13.25 -8.21
C HIS A 226 -16.66 -12.13 -7.58
N PHE A 227 -15.91 -11.21 -6.98
CA PHE A 227 -16.45 -10.00 -6.37
C PHE A 227 -15.82 -8.76 -7.02
N GLU A 228 -16.65 -7.73 -7.21
CA GLU A 228 -16.20 -6.38 -7.52
C GLU A 228 -16.80 -5.44 -6.48
N VAL A 229 -15.97 -4.58 -5.91
CA VAL A 229 -16.38 -3.62 -4.88
C VAL A 229 -15.72 -2.27 -5.11
N ALA A 230 -16.53 -1.20 -5.04
CA ALA A 230 -16.03 0.17 -4.98
C ALA A 230 -16.68 0.82 -3.76
N THR A 231 -15.89 1.16 -2.76
CA THR A 231 -16.39 1.66 -1.46
C THR A 231 -15.56 2.80 -0.93
N GLU A 232 -16.17 3.62 -0.11
CA GLU A 232 -15.49 4.60 0.75
C GLU A 232 -15.67 4.19 2.22
N LEU A 233 -14.55 4.15 2.91
CA LEU A 233 -14.47 3.85 4.33
C LEU A 233 -14.00 5.11 5.06
N ASP A 234 -14.70 5.52 6.10
CA ASP A 234 -14.32 6.65 6.95
C ASP A 234 -14.11 6.19 8.40
N PHE A 235 -12.89 6.31 8.88
CA PHE A 235 -12.51 5.95 10.24
C PHE A 235 -12.38 7.18 11.13
N GLU A 236 -13.29 7.33 12.07
CA GLU A 236 -13.26 8.38 13.07
C GLU A 236 -12.32 7.99 14.22
N LYS A 237 -11.13 8.62 14.27
CA LYS A 237 -10.05 8.25 15.20
C LYS A 237 -10.44 8.38 16.68
N SER A 238 -11.21 9.42 17.02
CA SER A 238 -11.60 9.69 18.41
C SER A 238 -12.60 8.69 18.97
N LYS A 239 -13.50 8.18 18.11
CA LYS A 239 -14.52 7.20 18.47
C LYS A 239 -14.13 5.77 18.14
N GLN A 240 -13.04 5.58 17.37
CA GLN A 240 -12.64 4.30 16.82
C GLN A 240 -13.76 3.59 16.04
N ILE A 241 -14.57 4.37 15.33
CA ILE A 241 -15.66 3.87 14.49
C ILE A 241 -15.23 3.93 13.03
N LEU A 242 -15.31 2.79 12.34
CA LEU A 242 -15.20 2.69 10.89
C LEU A 242 -16.61 2.72 10.30
N LYS A 243 -16.88 3.68 9.44
CA LYS A 243 -18.10 3.74 8.64
C LYS A 243 -17.83 3.19 7.26
N VAL A 244 -18.77 2.40 6.76
CA VAL A 244 -18.83 1.94 5.38
C VAL A 244 -19.92 2.76 4.69
N GLU A 245 -19.52 3.64 3.81
CA GLU A 245 -20.47 4.44 3.05
C GLU A 245 -21.30 3.55 2.11
N PRO A 246 -22.52 3.98 1.70
CA PRO A 246 -23.37 3.19 0.82
C PRO A 246 -22.60 2.65 -0.40
N THR A 247 -22.46 1.34 -0.44
CA THR A 247 -21.54 0.62 -1.31
C THR A 247 -22.30 -0.39 -2.15
N GLU A 248 -21.96 -0.46 -3.44
CA GLU A 248 -22.40 -1.51 -4.33
C GLU A 248 -21.32 -2.60 -4.40
N ILE A 249 -21.72 -3.84 -4.14
CA ILE A 249 -20.89 -5.03 -4.31
C ILE A 249 -21.50 -5.93 -5.35
N THR A 250 -20.74 -6.32 -6.36
CA THR A 250 -21.14 -7.29 -7.36
C THR A 250 -20.55 -8.64 -7.02
N LEU A 251 -21.40 -9.65 -6.88
CA LEU A 251 -21.02 -11.06 -6.74
C LEU A 251 -21.45 -11.79 -8.01
N GLU A 252 -20.51 -12.21 -8.82
CA GLU A 252 -20.74 -12.81 -10.16
C GLU A 252 -21.53 -11.85 -11.06
N LYS A 253 -22.87 -12.00 -11.10
CA LYS A 253 -23.80 -11.17 -11.86
C LYS A 253 -24.86 -10.49 -10.98
N ALA A 254 -24.83 -10.73 -9.69
CA ALA A 254 -25.77 -10.17 -8.74
C ALA A 254 -25.15 -8.97 -8.02
N THR A 255 -25.90 -7.89 -7.95
CA THR A 255 -25.46 -6.66 -7.29
C THR A 255 -26.25 -6.50 -6.00
N PHE A 256 -25.52 -6.15 -4.93
CA PHE A 256 -26.06 -5.90 -3.61
C PHE A 256 -25.58 -4.53 -3.14
N ASN A 257 -26.44 -3.83 -2.40
CA ASN A 257 -26.05 -2.62 -1.71
C ASN A 257 -25.86 -2.92 -0.24
N PHE A 258 -24.82 -2.39 0.36
CA PHE A 258 -24.61 -2.44 1.79
C PHE A 258 -24.04 -1.14 2.32
N ASP A 259 -24.32 -0.84 3.55
CA ASP A 259 -23.77 0.26 4.33
C ASP A 259 -23.69 -0.18 5.80
N GLY A 260 -22.94 0.55 6.60
CA GLY A 260 -22.90 0.23 8.02
C GLY A 260 -21.72 0.82 8.76
N SER A 261 -21.46 0.26 9.93
CA SER A 261 -20.34 0.69 10.76
C SER A 261 -19.78 -0.46 11.60
N VAL A 262 -18.51 -0.28 11.98
CA VAL A 262 -17.80 -1.16 12.92
C VAL A 262 -17.26 -0.30 14.05
N ASP A 263 -17.71 -0.57 15.27
CA ASP A 263 -17.21 0.08 16.50
C ASP A 263 -16.14 -0.82 17.11
N PHE A 264 -14.91 -0.32 17.20
CA PHE A 264 -13.77 -1.06 17.77
C PHE A 264 -13.57 -0.82 19.26
N LEU A 265 -14.30 0.14 19.88
CA LEU A 265 -14.23 0.40 21.33
C LEU A 265 -15.13 -0.53 22.13
N ASN A 266 -16.27 -0.97 21.54
CA ASN A 266 -17.30 -1.72 22.23
C ASN A 266 -17.37 -3.16 21.70
N ASP A 267 -16.40 -4.01 22.06
CA ASP A 267 -16.32 -5.45 21.69
C ASP A 267 -16.49 -5.74 20.19
N VAL A 268 -15.99 -4.85 19.35
CA VAL A 268 -16.09 -4.95 17.88
C VAL A 268 -17.55 -5.14 17.43
N PHE A 269 -18.39 -4.19 17.78
CA PHE A 269 -19.79 -4.20 17.34
C PHE A 269 -19.87 -3.89 15.83
N ILE A 270 -20.53 -4.79 15.08
CA ILE A 270 -20.69 -4.69 13.62
C ILE A 270 -22.16 -4.49 13.32
N ASP A 271 -22.47 -3.37 12.65
CA ASP A 271 -23.83 -3.05 12.18
C ASP A 271 -23.77 -2.86 10.66
N LEU A 272 -24.21 -3.87 9.91
CA LEU A 272 -24.21 -3.87 8.46
C LEU A 272 -25.62 -4.08 7.90
N HIS A 273 -26.04 -3.20 7.01
CA HIS A 273 -27.31 -3.24 6.33
C HIS A 273 -27.14 -3.69 4.89
N PHE A 274 -27.85 -4.75 4.51
CA PHE A 274 -27.89 -5.24 3.13
C PHE A 274 -29.24 -4.91 2.52
N LYS A 275 -29.22 -4.28 1.35
CA LYS A 275 -30.40 -3.96 0.55
C LYS A 275 -30.29 -4.67 -0.79
N HIS A 276 -31.38 -5.26 -1.21
CA HIS A 276 -31.51 -5.99 -2.49
C HIS A 276 -32.04 -5.04 -3.55
#